data_9c2413d099692783369bd4ef28e431f9
#
_entry.id   9c2413d099692783369bd4ef28e431f9
#
_cell.length_a   1.000
_cell.length_b   1.000
_cell.length_c   1.000
_cell.angle_alpha   90.00
_cell.angle_beta   90.00
_cell.angle_gamma   90.00
#
_symmetry.space_group_name_H-M   'P 1'
#
loop_
_entity.id
_entity.type
_entity.pdbx_description
1 polymer ?
#
loop_
_entity_poly.entity_id
_entity_poly.type
_entity_poly.pdbx_seq_one_letter_code
_entity_poly.pdbx_strand_id
1 'polypeptide(L)'
;MREPDSLPDPRPRALNHIHLTAEDPDGEIAFLVDVLGFRRDPSLSSFLWLGNMQLAVTRGEPVRNPRFHIGFRLDTKDQVEALRKRLALRGITTTEPFANGSYYSCGFRDPAGYQIEIYADGGIPSLGTLTE
;
A
#
# COMPACT_ATOMS: atom_id res chain seq x y z
N MET A 1 6.06 38.30 17.12
CA MET A 1 7.46 37.87 17.27
C MET A 1 7.85 37.04 16.06
N ARG A 2 9.02 37.35 15.54
CA ARG A 2 9.50 36.64 14.35
C ARG A 2 10.22 35.37 14.78
N GLU A 3 10.02 34.31 14.02
CA GLU A 3 10.76 33.07 14.26
C GLU A 3 12.22 33.24 13.90
N PRO A 4 13.13 32.63 14.67
CA PRO A 4 14.53 32.66 14.31
C PRO A 4 14.80 31.98 12.97
N ASP A 5 15.72 32.55 12.19
CA ASP A 5 16.08 31.97 10.89
C ASP A 5 16.76 30.61 11.03
N SER A 6 17.28 30.31 12.22
CA SER A 6 17.97 29.05 12.48
C SER A 6 17.05 27.86 12.75
N LEU A 7 15.71 28.08 12.84
CA LEU A 7 14.79 26.97 13.05
C LEU A 7 14.70 26.13 11.78
N PRO A 8 14.67 24.81 11.93
CA PRO A 8 14.47 23.96 10.76
C PRO A 8 13.10 24.15 10.16
N ASP A 9 12.96 23.77 8.91
CA ASP A 9 11.68 23.74 8.24
C ASP A 9 10.77 22.74 8.95
N PRO A 10 9.60 23.15 9.46
CA PRO A 10 8.73 22.25 10.21
C PRO A 10 7.83 21.38 9.36
N ARG A 11 7.90 21.49 8.04
CA ARG A 11 7.00 20.71 7.17
C ARG A 11 7.42 19.23 7.13
N PRO A 12 6.46 18.31 7.21
CA PRO A 12 6.77 16.89 7.06
C PRO A 12 7.33 16.61 5.67
N ARG A 13 8.19 15.63 5.56
CA ARG A 13 8.77 15.23 4.29
C ARG A 13 7.97 14.17 3.58
N ALA A 14 7.29 13.32 4.32
CA ALA A 14 6.58 12.20 3.73
C ALA A 14 5.58 11.62 4.70
N LEU A 15 4.57 10.96 4.16
CA LEU A 15 3.76 10.01 4.89
C LEU A 15 4.48 8.67 4.75
N ASN A 16 5.06 8.15 5.82
CA ASN A 16 5.89 6.95 5.67
C ASN A 16 5.45 5.75 6.48
N HIS A 17 4.41 5.87 7.32
CA HIS A 17 3.88 4.66 7.95
C HIS A 17 2.40 4.81 8.27
N ILE A 18 1.75 3.64 8.33
CA ILE A 18 0.35 3.51 8.69
C ILE A 18 0.25 2.32 9.62
N HIS A 19 -0.58 2.44 10.65
CA HIS A 19 -0.85 1.34 11.58
C HIS A 19 -2.21 0.74 11.24
N LEU A 20 -2.22 -0.53 10.88
CA LEU A 20 -3.43 -1.27 10.59
C LEU A 20 -3.70 -2.28 11.71
N THR A 21 -4.96 -2.53 11.96
CA THR A 21 -5.36 -3.59 12.87
C THR A 21 -6.03 -4.72 12.09
N ALA A 22 -5.86 -5.94 12.57
CA ALA A 22 -6.43 -7.12 11.95
C ALA A 22 -6.79 -8.12 13.05
N GLU A 23 -7.85 -8.88 12.82
CA GLU A 23 -8.24 -9.91 13.79
C GLU A 23 -7.24 -11.04 13.82
N ASP A 24 -6.61 -11.32 12.68
CA ASP A 24 -5.51 -12.28 12.56
C ASP A 24 -4.29 -11.55 11.98
N PRO A 25 -3.51 -10.87 12.82
CA PRO A 25 -2.38 -10.10 12.30
C PRO A 25 -1.30 -10.96 11.65
N ASP A 26 -1.09 -12.19 12.12
CA ASP A 26 -0.09 -13.07 11.51
C ASP A 26 -0.48 -13.45 10.09
N GLY A 27 -1.76 -13.74 9.86
CA GLY A 27 -2.26 -14.03 8.51
C GLY A 27 -2.17 -12.84 7.59
N GLU A 28 -2.48 -11.65 8.11
CA GLU A 28 -2.37 -10.43 7.33
C GLU A 28 -0.92 -10.14 6.96
N ILE A 29 -0.01 -10.29 7.91
CA ILE A 29 1.42 -10.10 7.66
C ILE A 29 1.93 -11.09 6.61
N ALA A 30 1.56 -12.36 6.75
CA ALA A 30 1.98 -13.37 5.78
C ALA A 30 1.50 -13.03 4.37
N PHE A 31 0.27 -12.54 4.23
CA PHE A 31 -0.25 -12.13 2.93
C PHE A 31 0.56 -10.96 2.35
N LEU A 32 0.81 -9.95 3.15
CA LEU A 32 1.55 -8.77 2.70
C LEU A 32 2.96 -9.14 2.24
N VAL A 33 3.61 -10.05 2.97
CA VAL A 33 4.95 -10.50 2.62
C VAL A 33 4.93 -11.39 1.37
N ASP A 34 4.06 -12.39 1.36
CA ASP A 34 4.10 -13.43 0.32
C ASP A 34 3.50 -12.97 -1.00
N VAL A 35 2.50 -12.10 -0.95
CA VAL A 35 1.78 -11.69 -2.16
C VAL A 35 2.21 -10.32 -2.64
N LEU A 36 2.31 -9.36 -1.73
CA LEU A 36 2.61 -7.97 -2.11
C LEU A 36 4.09 -7.60 -1.97
N GLY A 37 4.92 -8.52 -1.46
CA GLY A 37 6.36 -8.30 -1.48
C GLY A 37 6.90 -7.43 -0.36
N PHE A 38 6.16 -7.28 0.73
CA PHE A 38 6.67 -6.56 1.89
C PHE A 38 7.81 -7.35 2.54
N ARG A 39 8.74 -6.63 3.17
CA ARG A 39 9.81 -7.22 3.95
C ARG A 39 9.49 -7.07 5.42
N ARG A 40 9.77 -8.11 6.20
CA ARG A 40 9.60 -8.03 7.65
C ARG A 40 10.72 -7.17 8.25
N ASP A 41 10.35 -6.36 9.25
CA ASP A 41 11.35 -5.63 10.00
C ASP A 41 12.20 -6.63 10.79
N PRO A 42 13.54 -6.49 10.82
CA PRO A 42 14.39 -7.47 11.50
C PRO A 42 14.25 -7.46 13.02
N SER A 43 13.75 -6.38 13.59
CA SER A 43 13.68 -6.22 15.05
C SER A 43 12.27 -6.19 15.60
N LEU A 44 11.31 -5.72 14.82
CA LEU A 44 9.94 -5.47 15.28
C LEU A 44 8.97 -6.35 14.48
N SER A 45 8.43 -7.36 15.13
CA SER A 45 7.65 -8.40 14.45
C SER A 45 6.35 -7.90 13.82
N SER A 46 5.80 -6.80 14.30
CA SER A 46 4.57 -6.25 13.74
C SER A 46 4.80 -5.20 12.66
N PHE A 47 6.04 -4.97 12.28
CA PHE A 47 6.39 -3.94 11.31
C PHE A 47 6.87 -4.55 10.00
N LEU A 48 6.41 -3.98 8.89
CA LEU A 48 6.73 -4.42 7.54
C LEU A 48 7.17 -3.21 6.72
N TRP A 49 7.98 -3.46 5.72
CA TRP A 49 8.50 -2.42 4.83
C TRP A 49 8.21 -2.72 3.37
N LEU A 50 7.79 -1.70 2.64
CA LEU A 50 7.72 -1.73 1.19
C LEU A 50 8.42 -0.45 0.70
N GLY A 51 9.66 -0.60 0.23
CA GLY A 51 10.49 0.56 -0.03
C GLY A 51 10.67 1.37 1.26
N ASN A 52 10.30 2.63 1.23
CA ASN A 52 10.38 3.52 2.39
C ASN A 52 9.08 3.60 3.18
N MET A 53 8.05 2.87 2.74
CA MET A 53 6.77 2.83 3.45
C MET A 53 6.79 1.71 4.47
N GLN A 54 6.27 2.01 5.66
CA GLN A 54 6.18 1.05 6.75
C GLN A 54 4.71 0.81 7.10
N LEU A 55 4.35 -0.44 7.27
CA LEU A 55 3.06 -0.81 7.85
C LEU A 55 3.31 -1.47 9.18
N ALA A 56 2.57 -1.03 10.20
CA ALA A 56 2.45 -1.76 11.45
C ALA A 56 1.13 -2.52 11.42
N VAL A 57 1.16 -3.79 11.78
CA VAL A 57 -0.05 -4.62 11.81
C VAL A 57 -0.15 -5.26 13.18
N THR A 58 -1.18 -4.90 13.91
CA THR A 58 -1.42 -5.44 15.26
C THR A 58 -2.85 -5.96 15.39
N ARG A 59 -3.12 -6.68 16.47
CA ARG A 59 -4.42 -7.29 16.68
C ARG A 59 -5.47 -6.23 17.02
N GLY A 60 -6.62 -6.34 16.38
CA GLY A 60 -7.76 -5.46 16.65
C GLY A 60 -8.76 -5.53 15.51
N GLU A 61 -9.87 -4.81 15.67
CA GLU A 61 -10.86 -4.70 14.61
C GLU A 61 -10.29 -3.93 13.43
N PRO A 62 -10.44 -4.44 12.20
CA PRO A 62 -10.01 -3.68 11.04
C PRO A 62 -10.92 -2.46 10.82
N VAL A 63 -10.38 -1.46 10.12
CA VAL A 63 -11.18 -0.30 9.73
C VAL A 63 -12.24 -0.76 8.73
N ARG A 64 -13.51 -0.45 8.99
CA ARG A 64 -14.63 -0.97 8.21
C ARG A 64 -15.36 0.10 7.40
N ASN A 65 -14.76 1.26 7.24
CA ASN A 65 -15.36 2.29 6.41
C ASN A 65 -15.31 1.86 4.93
N PRO A 66 -16.44 1.87 4.20
CA PRO A 66 -16.46 1.36 2.82
C PRO A 66 -15.62 2.20 1.86
N ARG A 67 -15.24 3.41 2.22
CA ARG A 67 -14.39 4.24 1.37
C ARG A 67 -12.91 4.15 1.73
N PHE A 68 -12.60 3.53 2.86
CA PHE A 68 -11.20 3.35 3.25
C PHE A 68 -10.56 2.28 2.38
N HIS A 69 -9.49 2.63 1.68
CA HIS A 69 -8.77 1.65 0.89
C HIS A 69 -7.29 2.05 0.84
N ILE A 70 -6.48 1.08 0.47
CA ILE A 70 -5.03 1.26 0.37
C ILE A 70 -4.65 1.01 -1.08
N GLY A 71 -3.94 1.96 -1.68
CA GLY A 71 -3.53 1.86 -3.07
C GLY A 71 -2.05 1.53 -3.20
N PHE A 72 -1.74 0.53 -4.02
CA PHE A 72 -0.37 0.18 -4.36
C PHE A 72 -0.14 0.46 -5.83
N ARG A 73 0.86 1.27 -6.12
CA ARG A 73 1.21 1.65 -7.48
C ARG A 73 2.24 0.69 -8.03
N LEU A 74 1.97 0.19 -9.23
CA LEU A 74 2.91 -0.59 -9.99
C LEU A 74 3.39 0.24 -11.19
N ASP A 75 4.45 -0.20 -11.84
CA ASP A 75 5.03 0.59 -12.92
C ASP A 75 4.23 0.49 -14.21
N THR A 76 3.67 -0.69 -14.50
CA THR A 76 3.03 -0.93 -15.79
C THR A 76 1.71 -1.67 -15.62
N LYS A 77 0.86 -1.52 -16.64
CA LYS A 77 -0.38 -2.29 -16.76
C LYS A 77 -0.09 -3.80 -16.74
N ASP A 78 0.95 -4.24 -17.39
CA ASP A 78 1.29 -5.67 -17.43
C ASP A 78 1.61 -6.20 -16.05
N GLN A 79 2.22 -5.38 -15.19
CA GLN A 79 2.47 -5.78 -13.80
C GLN A 79 1.18 -5.89 -13.01
N VAL A 80 0.22 -5.01 -13.26
CA VAL A 80 -1.09 -5.12 -12.63
C VAL A 80 -1.74 -6.45 -13.02
N GLU A 81 -1.71 -6.81 -14.31
CA GLU A 81 -2.28 -8.07 -14.76
C GLU A 81 -1.54 -9.28 -14.22
N ALA A 82 -0.21 -9.20 -14.08
CA ALA A 82 0.57 -10.27 -13.48
C ALA A 82 0.18 -10.49 -12.02
N LEU A 83 -0.04 -9.40 -11.28
CA LEU A 83 -0.47 -9.50 -9.89
C LEU A 83 -1.91 -10.04 -9.78
N ARG A 84 -2.80 -9.63 -10.69
CA ARG A 84 -4.14 -10.21 -10.75
C ARG A 84 -4.09 -11.74 -10.88
N LYS A 85 -3.23 -12.24 -11.76
CA LYS A 85 -3.07 -13.68 -11.96
C LYS A 85 -2.53 -14.36 -10.71
N ARG A 86 -1.56 -13.73 -10.05
CA ARG A 86 -1.03 -14.27 -8.79
C ARG A 86 -2.10 -14.36 -7.71
N LEU A 87 -2.93 -13.32 -7.60
CA LEU A 87 -4.04 -13.32 -6.65
C LEU A 87 -5.05 -14.42 -6.98
N ALA A 88 -5.37 -14.58 -8.26
CA ALA A 88 -6.31 -15.62 -8.68
C ALA A 88 -5.80 -17.02 -8.33
N LEU A 89 -4.51 -17.25 -8.48
CA LEU A 89 -3.91 -18.53 -8.10
C LEU A 89 -4.01 -18.81 -6.59
N ARG A 90 -4.21 -17.76 -5.81
CA ARG A 90 -4.42 -17.87 -4.36
C ARG A 90 -5.90 -17.81 -3.98
N GLY A 91 -6.79 -17.88 -4.96
CA GLY A 91 -8.22 -17.88 -4.71
C GLY A 91 -8.81 -16.51 -4.43
N ILE A 92 -8.07 -15.45 -4.73
CA ILE A 92 -8.53 -14.08 -4.50
C ILE A 92 -9.04 -13.48 -5.80
N THR A 93 -10.33 -13.11 -5.81
CA THR A 93 -10.96 -12.50 -6.97
C THR A 93 -10.76 -11.00 -6.93
N THR A 94 -10.27 -10.44 -8.03
CA THR A 94 -10.20 -8.99 -8.19
C THR A 94 -11.41 -8.48 -8.95
N THR A 95 -11.69 -7.19 -8.81
CA THR A 95 -12.69 -6.54 -9.66
C THR A 95 -12.22 -6.53 -11.11
N GLU A 96 -13.16 -6.35 -12.04
CA GLU A 96 -12.77 -6.11 -13.42
C GLU A 96 -11.93 -4.85 -13.51
N PRO A 97 -10.88 -4.85 -14.35
CA PRO A 97 -10.03 -3.67 -14.45
C PRO A 97 -10.78 -2.46 -14.94
N PHE A 98 -10.48 -1.33 -14.33
CA PHE A 98 -10.95 -0.02 -14.76
C PHE A 98 -9.82 0.63 -15.55
N ALA A 99 -10.10 1.12 -16.74
CA ALA A 99 -9.11 1.79 -17.57
C ALA A 99 -9.64 3.16 -17.98
N ASN A 100 -8.78 4.18 -17.83
CA ASN A 100 -9.10 5.54 -18.23
C ASN A 100 -7.79 6.20 -18.65
N GLY A 101 -7.59 6.39 -19.95
CA GLY A 101 -6.32 6.88 -20.46
C GLY A 101 -5.21 5.92 -20.08
N SER A 102 -4.19 6.43 -19.43
CA SER A 102 -3.06 5.62 -18.96
C SER A 102 -3.28 4.99 -17.59
N TYR A 103 -4.38 5.32 -16.92
CA TYR A 103 -4.69 4.76 -15.61
C TYR A 103 -5.36 3.39 -15.77
N TYR A 104 -4.86 2.41 -15.03
CA TYR A 104 -5.36 1.04 -15.11
C TYR A 104 -5.35 0.46 -13.71
N SER A 105 -6.50 0.04 -13.20
CA SER A 105 -6.58 -0.43 -11.82
C SER A 105 -7.58 -1.56 -11.65
N CYS A 106 -7.40 -2.30 -10.57
CA CYS A 106 -8.42 -3.21 -10.05
C CYS A 106 -8.28 -3.28 -8.53
N GLY A 107 -9.25 -3.88 -7.90
CA GLY A 107 -9.29 -3.96 -6.45
C GLY A 107 -9.60 -5.36 -5.96
N PHE A 108 -9.27 -5.59 -4.70
CA PHE A 108 -9.59 -6.85 -4.02
C PHE A 108 -9.62 -6.60 -2.51
N ARG A 109 -10.06 -7.62 -1.77
CA ARG A 109 -9.99 -7.56 -0.31
C ARG A 109 -8.90 -8.49 0.18
N ASP A 110 -8.09 -7.99 1.11
CA ASP A 110 -7.04 -8.81 1.72
C ASP A 110 -7.63 -9.68 2.84
N PRO A 111 -6.83 -10.55 3.48
CA PRO A 111 -7.36 -11.44 4.52
C PRO A 111 -8.01 -10.74 5.71
N ALA A 112 -7.55 -9.55 6.05
CA ALA A 112 -8.16 -8.77 7.12
C ALA A 112 -9.46 -8.09 6.70
N GLY A 113 -9.74 -8.06 5.40
CA GLY A 113 -10.92 -7.41 4.85
C GLY A 113 -10.68 -5.99 4.36
N TYR A 114 -9.44 -5.52 4.36
CA TYR A 114 -9.13 -4.20 3.80
C TYR A 114 -9.30 -4.20 2.30
N GLN A 115 -9.86 -3.10 1.81
CA GLN A 115 -9.99 -2.88 0.37
C GLN A 115 -8.66 -2.40 -0.18
N ILE A 116 -8.13 -3.15 -1.13
CA ILE A 116 -6.83 -2.86 -1.74
C ILE A 116 -7.06 -2.51 -3.19
N GLU A 117 -6.42 -1.45 -3.64
CA GLU A 117 -6.36 -1.10 -5.06
C GLU A 117 -4.93 -1.31 -5.55
N ILE A 118 -4.78 -1.95 -6.70
CA ILE A 118 -3.51 -2.04 -7.41
C ILE A 118 -3.67 -1.33 -8.74
N TYR A 119 -2.70 -0.49 -9.09
CA TYR A 119 -2.87 0.36 -10.26
C TYR A 119 -1.54 0.76 -10.89
N ALA A 120 -1.62 1.14 -12.16
CA ALA A 120 -0.54 1.78 -12.88
C ALA A 120 -1.13 3.00 -13.60
N ASP A 121 -0.34 4.04 -13.76
CA ASP A 121 -0.80 5.29 -14.33
C ASP A 121 -0.03 5.67 -15.61
N GLY A 122 0.50 4.67 -16.30
CA GLY A 122 1.16 4.85 -17.58
C GLY A 122 2.56 5.39 -17.49
N GLY A 123 3.19 5.26 -16.33
CA GLY A 123 4.53 5.75 -16.14
C GLY A 123 4.62 7.22 -15.83
N ILE A 124 3.50 7.85 -15.47
CA ILE A 124 3.53 9.24 -15.00
C ILE A 124 4.38 9.29 -13.73
N PRO A 125 5.41 10.14 -13.67
CA PRO A 125 6.25 10.19 -12.50
C PRO A 125 5.45 10.54 -11.25
N SER A 126 5.85 9.97 -10.12
CA SER A 126 5.27 10.34 -8.84
C SER A 126 5.65 11.78 -8.51
N LEU A 127 4.94 12.37 -7.56
CA LEU A 127 5.27 13.72 -7.11
C LEU A 127 6.69 13.83 -6.59
N GLY A 128 7.20 12.76 -5.99
CA GLY A 128 8.58 12.74 -5.52
C GLY A 128 9.60 12.88 -6.62
N THR A 129 9.30 12.39 -7.82
CA THR A 129 10.20 12.54 -8.95
C THR A 129 9.97 13.82 -9.73
N LEU A 130 8.82 14.45 -9.56
CA LEU A 130 8.51 15.69 -10.26
C LEU A 130 9.11 16.92 -9.59
N THR A 131 9.39 16.83 -8.31
CA THR A 131 9.79 18.01 -7.52
C THR A 131 11.26 18.32 -7.59
N GLU A 132 12.05 17.46 -8.16
CA GLU A 132 13.51 17.65 -8.25
C GLU A 132 13.97 18.50 -9.40
#